data_37ad840115aaa968db9021bb32c4e062
#
_entry.id   37ad840115aaa968db9021bb32c4e062
#
_cell.length_a   1.000
_cell.length_b   1.000
_cell.length_c   1.000
_cell.angle_alpha   90.00
_cell.angle_beta   90.00
_cell.angle_gamma   90.00
#
_symmetry.space_group_name_H-M   'P 1'
#
loop_
_entity.id
_entity.type
_entity.pdbx_description
1 polymer ?
#
loop_
_entity_poly.entity_id
_entity_poly.type
_entity_poly.pdbx_seq_one_letter_code
_entity_poly.pdbx_strand_id
1 'polypeptide(L)'
;MGWRQGLQQRARQGIPALLEVDALLQAHGVLAALPGARIAPGLVRFTLAAETCSGLQRWGLEWLQGARHGRGALAGKVPHYRPWKAGAAALSDIGIDGLPQDWPAHAAVFGCSSVDRRHWLLLLPERAQLWLGWSR
;
A
#
# COMPACT_ATOMS: atom_id res chain seq x y z
N MET A 1 -15.78 -6.89 18.14
CA MET A 1 -14.90 -6.58 17.00
C MET A 1 -14.16 -5.29 17.27
N GLY A 2 -12.84 -5.34 17.16
CA GLY A 2 -12.00 -4.21 17.50
C GLY A 2 -11.91 -3.18 16.39
N TRP A 3 -11.42 -1.99 16.74
CA TRP A 3 -11.12 -0.93 15.80
C TRP A 3 -10.18 -1.39 14.67
N ARG A 4 -9.33 -2.39 14.94
CA ARG A 4 -8.36 -2.93 13.98
C ARG A 4 -9.04 -3.54 12.76
N GLN A 5 -10.14 -4.27 12.93
CA GLN A 5 -10.90 -4.82 11.81
C GLN A 5 -11.55 -3.72 10.97
N GLY A 6 -12.12 -2.72 11.62
CA GLY A 6 -12.69 -1.58 10.93
C GLY A 6 -11.66 -0.82 10.10
N LEU A 7 -10.47 -0.60 10.68
CA LEU A 7 -9.37 0.04 9.97
C LEU A 7 -8.89 -0.81 8.79
N GLN A 8 -8.76 -2.11 8.99
CA GLN A 8 -8.34 -3.04 7.93
C GLN A 8 -9.30 -2.98 6.75
N GLN A 9 -10.60 -3.02 7.00
CA GLN A 9 -11.62 -2.95 5.94
C GLN A 9 -11.59 -1.63 5.20
N ARG A 10 -11.48 -0.51 5.92
CA ARG A 10 -11.43 0.82 5.32
C ARG A 10 -10.18 1.01 4.48
N ALA A 11 -9.02 0.68 5.04
CA ALA A 11 -7.75 0.82 4.35
C ALA A 11 -7.70 -0.03 3.09
N ARG A 12 -8.25 -1.23 3.17
CA ARG A 12 -8.28 -2.17 2.06
C ARG A 12 -9.02 -1.62 0.85
N GLN A 13 -9.99 -0.73 1.04
CA GLN A 13 -10.69 -0.08 -0.07
C GLN A 13 -9.76 0.74 -0.95
N GLY A 14 -8.71 1.30 -0.37
CA GLY A 14 -7.70 2.04 -1.13
C GLY A 14 -6.75 1.17 -1.94
N ILE A 15 -6.80 -0.15 -1.78
CA ILE A 15 -5.91 -1.09 -2.46
C ILE A 15 -6.63 -1.69 -3.66
N PRO A 16 -6.00 -1.71 -4.85
CA PRO A 16 -6.61 -2.36 -6.02
C PRO A 16 -6.90 -3.84 -5.78
N ALA A 17 -7.98 -4.33 -6.40
CA ALA A 17 -8.42 -5.71 -6.26
C ALA A 17 -7.38 -6.73 -6.72
N LEU A 18 -6.54 -6.37 -7.69
CA LEU A 18 -5.44 -7.22 -8.15
C LEU A 18 -4.44 -7.53 -7.03
N LEU A 19 -4.27 -6.60 -6.10
CA LEU A 19 -3.32 -6.73 -5.01
C LEU A 19 -4.01 -7.37 -3.81
N GLU A 20 -3.78 -8.66 -3.63
CA GLU A 20 -4.33 -9.39 -2.49
C GLU A 20 -3.43 -9.19 -1.27
N VAL A 21 -4.05 -8.83 -0.17
CA VAL A 21 -3.37 -8.65 1.11
C VAL A 21 -4.04 -9.53 2.17
N ASP A 22 -3.25 -9.98 3.14
CA ASP A 22 -3.75 -10.83 4.20
C ASP A 22 -4.00 -10.02 5.47
N ALA A 23 -3.01 -9.91 6.32
CA ALA A 23 -3.18 -9.30 7.64
C ALA A 23 -2.67 -7.86 7.69
N LEU A 24 -3.40 -7.01 8.41
CA LEU A 24 -2.91 -5.71 8.81
C LEU A 24 -1.86 -5.90 9.91
N LEU A 25 -0.62 -5.52 9.60
CA LEU A 25 0.51 -5.70 10.53
C LEU A 25 0.77 -4.45 11.38
N GLN A 26 0.61 -3.28 10.81
CA GLN A 26 0.99 -2.04 11.46
C GLN A 26 0.10 -0.90 10.96
N ALA A 27 -0.22 0.02 11.85
CA ALA A 27 -1.02 1.19 11.51
C ALA A 27 -0.51 2.41 12.27
N HIS A 28 -0.45 3.53 11.57
CA HIS A 28 -0.19 4.85 12.11
C HIS A 28 -1.40 5.74 11.78
N GLY A 29 -1.65 6.76 12.56
CA GLY A 29 -2.81 7.61 12.36
C GLY A 29 -4.12 6.92 12.74
N VAL A 30 -4.11 6.09 13.78
CA VAL A 30 -5.22 5.21 14.17
C VAL A 30 -6.51 5.94 14.52
N LEU A 31 -6.48 7.23 14.80
CA LEU A 31 -7.69 8.01 15.03
C LEU A 31 -8.65 7.97 13.84
N ALA A 32 -8.11 7.70 12.65
CA ALA A 32 -8.89 7.54 11.44
C ALA A 32 -9.87 6.36 11.52
N ALA A 33 -9.66 5.42 12.43
CA ALA A 33 -10.51 4.24 12.58
C ALA A 33 -11.71 4.46 13.51
N LEU A 34 -11.78 5.58 14.19
CA LEU A 34 -12.88 5.86 15.11
C LEU A 34 -14.21 6.07 14.34
N PRO A 35 -15.31 5.45 14.81
CA PRO A 35 -16.62 5.61 14.16
C PRO A 35 -17.02 7.09 14.10
N GLY A 36 -17.52 7.53 12.96
CA GLY A 36 -17.97 8.91 12.76
C GLY A 36 -16.86 9.94 12.59
N ALA A 37 -15.60 9.56 12.78
CA ALA A 37 -14.49 10.46 12.56
C ALA A 37 -14.19 10.62 11.08
N ARG A 38 -13.74 11.80 10.66
CA ARG A 38 -13.15 11.96 9.33
C ARG A 38 -11.88 11.14 9.26
N ILE A 39 -11.63 10.53 8.10
CA ILE A 39 -10.39 9.79 7.89
C ILE A 39 -9.24 10.79 7.88
N ALA A 40 -8.42 10.75 8.94
CA ALA A 40 -7.20 11.54 9.02
C ALA A 40 -6.12 10.91 8.12
N PRO A 41 -5.05 11.64 7.79
CA PRO A 41 -3.90 11.06 7.13
C PRO A 41 -3.41 9.82 7.87
N GLY A 42 -3.05 8.78 7.13
CA GLY A 42 -2.66 7.52 7.74
C GLY A 42 -1.64 6.77 6.92
N LEU A 43 -1.07 5.76 7.57
CA LEU A 43 -0.11 4.85 7.00
C LEU A 43 -0.36 3.48 7.61
N VAL A 44 -0.55 2.49 6.77
CA VAL A 44 -0.77 1.11 7.22
C VAL A 44 0.11 0.15 6.43
N ARG A 45 0.44 -0.96 7.06
CA ARG A 45 1.22 -2.02 6.44
C ARG A 45 0.44 -3.32 6.50
N PHE A 46 0.34 -3.98 5.35
CA PHE A 46 -0.28 -5.29 5.20
C PHE A 46 0.77 -6.33 4.80
N THR A 47 0.46 -7.58 5.10
CA THR A 47 1.16 -8.71 4.47
C THR A 47 0.61 -8.90 3.06
N LEU A 48 1.49 -8.95 2.06
CA LEU A 48 1.10 -9.31 0.70
C LEU A 48 0.86 -10.81 0.60
N ALA A 49 -0.22 -11.19 -0.06
CA ALA A 49 -0.49 -12.59 -0.37
C ALA A 49 0.60 -13.16 -1.30
N ALA A 50 0.87 -14.46 -1.16
CA ALA A 50 1.91 -15.13 -1.93
C ALA A 50 1.70 -15.00 -3.45
N GLU A 51 0.46 -15.04 -3.91
CA GLU A 51 0.12 -14.90 -5.33
C GLU A 51 0.49 -13.52 -5.86
N THR A 52 0.25 -12.48 -5.06
CA THR A 52 0.61 -11.10 -5.40
C THR A 52 2.13 -10.95 -5.47
N CYS A 53 2.85 -11.49 -4.50
CA CYS A 53 4.31 -11.48 -4.53
C CYS A 53 4.85 -12.18 -5.78
N SER A 54 4.29 -13.34 -6.12
CA SER A 54 4.71 -14.10 -7.30
C SER A 54 4.43 -13.33 -8.59
N GLY A 55 3.28 -12.68 -8.71
CA GLY A 55 2.93 -11.88 -9.87
C GLY A 55 3.90 -10.71 -10.06
N LEU A 56 4.22 -10.00 -9.00
CA LEU A 56 5.18 -8.89 -9.03
C LEU A 56 6.60 -9.36 -9.39
N GLN A 57 7.04 -10.45 -8.79
CA GLN A 57 8.39 -10.98 -9.02
C GLN A 57 8.55 -11.53 -10.43
N ARG A 58 7.50 -12.13 -10.99
CA ARG A 58 7.53 -12.76 -12.31
C ARG A 58 7.29 -11.78 -13.45
N TRP A 59 6.32 -10.88 -13.30
CA TRP A 59 5.85 -10.01 -14.37
C TRP A 59 6.17 -8.53 -14.16
N GLY A 60 6.52 -8.16 -12.93
CA GLY A 60 6.97 -6.81 -12.59
C GLY A 60 5.94 -5.72 -12.90
N LEU A 61 6.42 -4.64 -13.47
CA LEU A 61 5.58 -3.46 -13.75
C LEU A 61 4.43 -3.76 -14.72
N GLU A 62 4.62 -4.67 -15.63
CA GLU A 62 3.59 -5.07 -16.58
C GLU A 62 2.38 -5.65 -15.86
N TRP A 63 2.62 -6.56 -14.91
CA TRP A 63 1.56 -7.13 -14.08
C TRP A 63 0.83 -6.06 -13.27
N LEU A 64 1.60 -5.10 -12.76
CA LEU A 64 1.07 -4.03 -11.91
C LEU A 64 0.16 -3.05 -12.68
N GLN A 65 0.19 -3.05 -14.01
CA GLN A 65 -0.72 -2.23 -14.80
C GLN A 65 -2.19 -2.56 -14.57
N GLY A 66 -2.49 -3.75 -14.06
CA GLY A 66 -3.84 -4.12 -13.63
C GLY A 66 -4.29 -3.50 -12.31
N ALA A 67 -3.40 -2.80 -11.61
CA ALA A 67 -3.65 -2.26 -10.27
C ALA A 67 -3.84 -0.73 -10.31
N ARG A 68 -4.75 -0.24 -11.19
CA ARG A 68 -4.90 1.20 -11.41
C ARG A 68 -5.97 1.86 -10.56
N HIS A 69 -6.89 1.09 -9.98
CA HIS A 69 -8.00 1.65 -9.20
C HIS A 69 -8.13 0.92 -7.88
N GLY A 70 -8.39 1.66 -6.80
CA GLY A 70 -8.76 1.07 -5.53
C GLY A 70 -10.06 0.27 -5.65
N ARG A 71 -10.29 -0.64 -4.70
CA ARG A 71 -11.55 -1.40 -4.61
C ARG A 71 -12.75 -0.51 -4.37
N GLY A 72 -12.53 0.56 -3.63
CA GLY A 72 -13.56 1.51 -3.27
C GLY A 72 -12.94 2.81 -2.77
N ALA A 73 -13.75 3.65 -2.16
CA ALA A 73 -13.30 4.95 -1.67
C ALA A 73 -12.50 4.84 -0.39
N LEU A 74 -11.39 5.56 -0.33
CA LEU A 74 -10.63 5.81 0.89
C LEU A 74 -10.41 7.32 1.00
N ALA A 75 -10.75 7.89 2.14
CA ALA A 75 -10.72 9.34 2.35
C ALA A 75 -11.58 10.10 1.34
N GLY A 76 -12.75 9.55 1.01
CA GLY A 76 -13.74 10.18 0.16
C GLY A 76 -13.57 9.99 -1.34
N LYS A 77 -12.52 9.30 -1.78
CA LYS A 77 -12.24 9.08 -3.21
C LYS A 77 -11.79 7.66 -3.47
N VAL A 78 -12.16 7.14 -4.66
CA VAL A 78 -11.57 5.92 -5.19
C VAL A 78 -10.22 6.31 -5.80
N PRO A 79 -9.10 5.80 -5.27
CA PRO A 79 -7.80 6.18 -5.83
C PRO A 79 -7.63 5.69 -7.26
N HIS A 80 -7.06 6.55 -8.10
CA HIS A 80 -6.62 6.22 -9.45
C HIS A 80 -5.11 6.22 -9.46
N TYR A 81 -4.49 5.07 -9.63
CA TYR A 81 -3.07 4.89 -9.47
C TYR A 81 -2.30 4.84 -10.77
N ARG A 82 -1.07 5.33 -10.71
CA ARG A 82 -0.05 5.13 -11.74
C ARG A 82 1.03 4.23 -11.16
N PRO A 83 1.15 3.00 -11.66
CA PRO A 83 2.20 2.08 -11.21
C PRO A 83 3.59 2.56 -11.61
N TRP A 84 4.56 2.27 -10.74
CA TRP A 84 5.97 2.57 -11.00
C TRP A 84 6.87 1.49 -10.42
N LYS A 85 8.12 1.47 -10.89
CA LYS A 85 9.17 0.57 -10.42
C LYS A 85 10.42 1.41 -10.20
N ALA A 86 11.15 1.10 -9.12
CA ALA A 86 12.38 1.79 -8.79
C ALA A 86 13.40 0.82 -8.21
N GLY A 87 14.62 1.30 -8.01
CA GLY A 87 15.67 0.56 -7.32
C GLY A 87 15.60 0.75 -5.80
N ALA A 88 16.49 0.07 -5.11
CA ALA A 88 16.56 0.10 -3.64
C ALA A 88 16.75 1.50 -3.06
N ALA A 89 17.41 2.40 -3.78
CA ALA A 89 17.63 3.77 -3.33
C ALA A 89 16.33 4.53 -3.05
N ALA A 90 15.23 4.16 -3.72
CA ALA A 90 13.94 4.80 -3.51
C ALA A 90 13.43 4.64 -2.08
N LEU A 91 13.79 3.57 -1.38
CA LEU A 91 13.37 3.35 0.02
C LEU A 91 13.94 4.41 0.96
N SER A 92 15.18 4.83 0.72
CA SER A 92 15.81 5.88 1.53
C SER A 92 15.10 7.23 1.33
N ASP A 93 14.64 7.50 0.12
CA ASP A 93 14.00 8.76 -0.23
C ASP A 93 12.57 8.87 0.30
N ILE A 94 11.92 7.75 0.54
CA ILE A 94 10.53 7.72 1.01
C ILE A 94 10.41 8.19 2.46
N GLY A 95 11.40 7.88 3.31
CA GLY A 95 11.46 8.40 4.67
C GLY A 95 10.39 7.84 5.62
N ILE A 96 9.94 6.62 5.41
CA ILE A 96 8.96 5.95 6.27
C ILE A 96 9.70 5.10 7.30
N ASP A 97 9.34 5.28 8.57
CA ASP A 97 9.86 4.44 9.64
C ASP A 97 9.37 2.99 9.49
N GLY A 98 10.26 2.05 9.70
CA GLY A 98 9.93 0.62 9.60
C GLY A 98 10.19 0.00 8.25
N LEU A 99 10.61 0.77 7.24
CA LEU A 99 11.05 0.19 5.98
C LEU A 99 12.36 -0.56 6.15
N PRO A 100 12.57 -1.66 5.38
CA PRO A 100 13.81 -2.41 5.46
C PRO A 100 15.04 -1.53 5.18
N GLN A 101 16.02 -1.58 6.07
CA GLN A 101 17.30 -0.88 5.89
C GLN A 101 18.28 -1.69 5.03
N ASP A 102 18.07 -2.99 4.99
CA ASP A 102 18.94 -3.98 4.34
C ASP A 102 18.38 -4.47 3.01
N TRP A 103 17.59 -3.65 2.32
CA TRP A 103 16.98 -4.02 1.06
C TRP A 103 18.07 -4.36 0.02
N PRO A 104 18.00 -5.53 -0.63
CA PRO A 104 19.03 -5.91 -1.59
C PRO A 104 19.11 -4.92 -2.75
N ALA A 105 20.33 -4.55 -3.13
CA ALA A 105 20.54 -3.55 -4.18
C ALA A 105 19.95 -3.95 -5.52
N HIS A 106 19.85 -5.28 -5.78
CA HIS A 106 19.30 -5.81 -7.03
C HIS A 106 17.78 -5.97 -7.00
N ALA A 107 17.17 -5.93 -5.82
CA ALA A 107 15.74 -6.12 -5.69
C ALA A 107 14.99 -4.85 -6.07
N ALA A 108 13.91 -5.02 -6.84
CA ALA A 108 13.08 -3.90 -7.25
C ALA A 108 12.12 -3.49 -6.13
N VAL A 109 11.79 -2.21 -6.12
CA VAL A 109 10.73 -1.62 -5.32
C VAL A 109 9.62 -1.22 -6.28
N PHE A 110 8.40 -1.64 -5.98
CA PHE A 110 7.24 -1.29 -6.78
C PHE A 110 6.33 -0.35 -6.00
N GLY A 111 5.55 0.40 -6.72
CA GLY A 111 4.58 1.26 -6.09
C GLY A 111 3.50 1.73 -7.04
N CYS A 112 2.51 2.38 -6.44
CA CYS A 112 1.43 3.05 -7.16
C CYS A 112 1.22 4.39 -6.49
N SER A 113 1.19 5.46 -7.28
CA SER A 113 0.92 6.80 -6.77
C SER A 113 -0.37 7.31 -7.40
N SER A 114 -1.29 7.83 -6.60
CA SER A 114 -2.53 8.37 -7.16
C SER A 114 -2.26 9.65 -7.94
N VAL A 115 -3.13 9.93 -8.91
CA VAL A 115 -3.01 11.09 -9.78
C VAL A 115 -3.06 12.39 -8.97
N ASP A 116 -3.89 12.43 -7.93
CA ASP A 116 -4.02 13.59 -7.03
C ASP A 116 -2.99 13.62 -5.90
N ARG A 117 -2.09 12.62 -5.84
CA ARG A 117 -1.03 12.48 -4.83
C ARG A 117 -1.53 12.31 -3.40
N ARG A 118 -2.80 11.95 -3.22
CA ARG A 118 -3.38 11.75 -1.89
C ARG A 118 -3.29 10.32 -1.39
N HIS A 119 -3.08 9.38 -2.29
CA HIS A 119 -2.95 7.96 -1.97
C HIS A 119 -1.71 7.41 -2.62
N TRP A 120 -1.05 6.48 -1.94
CA TRP A 120 0.11 5.81 -2.50
C TRP A 120 0.24 4.41 -1.92
N LEU A 121 0.84 3.54 -2.71
CA LEU A 121 1.15 2.17 -2.33
C LEU A 121 2.64 1.94 -2.53
N LEU A 122 3.24 1.19 -1.62
CA LEU A 122 4.60 0.71 -1.75
C LEU A 122 4.56 -0.80 -1.59
N LEU A 123 5.14 -1.52 -2.56
CA LEU A 123 5.08 -2.96 -2.62
C LEU A 123 6.49 -3.52 -2.57
N LEU A 124 6.74 -4.36 -1.57
CA LEU A 124 8.02 -5.00 -1.33
C LEU A 124 7.83 -6.51 -1.40
N PRO A 125 7.79 -7.12 -2.61
CA PRO A 125 7.47 -8.53 -2.76
C PRO A 125 8.50 -9.46 -2.09
N GLU A 126 9.76 -9.05 -2.02
CA GLU A 126 10.79 -9.83 -1.35
C GLU A 126 10.55 -10.00 0.16
N ARG A 127 9.78 -9.12 0.76
CA ARG A 127 9.43 -9.15 2.17
C ARG A 127 7.94 -9.37 2.40
N ALA A 128 7.18 -9.62 1.34
CA ALA A 128 5.73 -9.79 1.39
C ALA A 128 5.05 -8.65 2.13
N GLN A 129 5.43 -7.41 1.82
CA GLN A 129 4.87 -6.22 2.45
C GLN A 129 4.20 -5.31 1.44
N LEU A 130 3.07 -4.74 1.83
CA LEU A 130 2.42 -3.63 1.15
C LEU A 130 2.18 -2.51 2.15
N TRP A 131 2.65 -1.32 1.82
CA TRP A 131 2.38 -0.11 2.59
C TRP A 131 1.37 0.73 1.84
N LEU A 132 0.38 1.22 2.54
CA LEU A 132 -0.63 2.13 2.01
C LEU A 132 -0.60 3.41 2.83
N GLY A 133 -0.44 4.54 2.15
CA GLY A 133 -0.53 5.85 2.77
C GLY A 133 -1.62 6.68 2.10
N TRP A 134 -2.23 7.56 2.88
CA TRP A 134 -3.20 8.52 2.35
C TRP A 134 -3.09 9.84 3.11
N SER A 135 -3.44 10.92 2.42
CA SER A 135 -3.51 12.26 2.98
C SER A 135 -4.83 12.91 2.60
N ARG A 136 -5.11 14.02 3.21
CA ARG A 136 -6.30 14.81 2.87
C ARG A 136 -6.11 15.59 1.58
#